data_b8c610d29deeea0c3c03cdc49f63f528
#
_entry.id   b8c610d29deeea0c3c03cdc49f63f528
#
_cell.length_a   1.000
_cell.length_b   1.000
_cell.length_c   1.000
_cell.angle_alpha   90.00
_cell.angle_beta   90.00
_cell.angle_gamma   90.00
#
_symmetry.space_group_name_H-M   'P 1'
#
loop_
_entity.id
_entity.type
_entity.pdbx_description
1 polymer ?
#
loop_
_entity_poly.entity_id
_entity_poly.type
_entity_poly.pdbx_seq_one_letter_code
_entity_poly.pdbx_strand_id
1 'polypeptide(L)'
;MMTSLLTAAQEPGGLRGDPEAIADARAMVETMGGASIWRELASVHFVHEWDIVNRPDRYLENEILDLTGPRSWVKMESEIYNRTRAYSPEHHYWSITNGEFARGSEESLANAMERAPYSIYRLARAVARDENTLEIRFGVIEGIPELKALEFVGPDGEAHGWILLNARREPVIWATTQYQYVFGPLRRFGNLLVPDWATTSSGLVRYEIVSLQGSNTRPDLSLFAPPENHE
;
A
#
# COMPACT_ATOMS: atom_id res chain seq x y z
N MET A 1 -0.99 21.10 -46.03
CA MET A 1 -1.00 19.70 -45.50
C MET A 1 -1.34 19.76 -44.03
N MET A 2 -2.57 19.42 -43.68
CA MET A 2 -3.01 19.31 -42.27
C MET A 2 -2.74 17.89 -41.81
N THR A 3 -1.81 17.72 -40.91
CA THR A 3 -1.53 16.42 -40.26
C THR A 3 -2.58 16.23 -39.16
N SER A 4 -3.54 15.35 -39.42
CA SER A 4 -4.53 14.93 -38.45
C SER A 4 -3.83 14.10 -37.36
N LEU A 5 -3.73 14.60 -36.14
CA LEU A 5 -3.39 13.84 -34.97
C LEU A 5 -4.57 12.88 -34.66
N LEU A 6 -4.40 11.62 -35.02
CA LEU A 6 -5.26 10.54 -34.55
C LEU A 6 -5.05 10.39 -33.05
N THR A 7 -5.95 10.95 -32.28
CA THR A 7 -6.12 10.57 -30.88
C THR A 7 -6.57 9.12 -30.86
N ALA A 8 -5.70 8.22 -30.48
CA ALA A 8 -6.07 6.83 -30.23
C ALA A 8 -7.19 6.82 -29.17
N ALA A 9 -8.37 6.42 -29.55
CA ALA A 9 -9.46 6.18 -28.62
C ALA A 9 -9.01 5.06 -27.68
N GLN A 10 -8.85 5.40 -26.39
CA GLN A 10 -8.49 4.45 -25.34
C GLN A 10 -9.65 3.46 -25.20
N GLU A 11 -9.38 2.17 -25.33
CA GLU A 11 -10.38 1.13 -25.15
C GLU A 11 -10.99 1.23 -23.74
N PRO A 12 -12.32 1.11 -23.58
CA PRO A 12 -12.95 1.14 -22.29
C PRO A 12 -12.56 -0.12 -21.48
N GLY A 13 -11.66 0.00 -20.51
CA GLY A 13 -11.37 -1.08 -19.58
C GLY A 13 -9.90 -1.30 -19.18
N GLY A 14 -9.01 -0.32 -19.28
CA GLY A 14 -7.61 -0.47 -18.85
C GLY A 14 -7.11 0.69 -17.98
N LEU A 15 -5.89 0.57 -17.46
CA LEU A 15 -5.19 1.66 -16.78
C LEU A 15 -5.18 2.94 -17.64
N ARG A 16 -5.37 4.08 -17.00
CA ARG A 16 -5.38 5.40 -17.65
C ARG A 16 -4.07 6.13 -17.39
N GLY A 17 -3.74 7.11 -18.22
CA GLY A 17 -2.62 8.02 -18.03
C GLY A 17 -1.51 7.90 -19.08
N ASP A 18 -0.27 8.14 -18.65
CA ASP A 18 0.90 8.13 -19.53
C ASP A 18 1.28 6.68 -19.90
N PRO A 19 1.35 6.34 -21.21
CA PRO A 19 1.70 4.98 -21.64
C PRO A 19 3.07 4.49 -21.14
N GLU A 20 4.08 5.36 -21.04
CA GLU A 20 5.39 4.99 -20.52
C GLU A 20 5.33 4.75 -19.00
N ALA A 21 4.61 5.57 -18.24
CA ALA A 21 4.41 5.37 -16.81
C ALA A 21 3.66 4.07 -16.54
N ILE A 22 2.63 3.76 -17.32
CA ILE A 22 1.91 2.49 -17.25
C ILE A 22 2.83 1.30 -17.55
N ALA A 23 3.70 1.41 -18.58
CA ALA A 23 4.66 0.37 -18.89
C ALA A 23 5.65 0.14 -17.73
N ASP A 24 6.14 1.21 -17.09
CA ASP A 24 7.02 1.15 -15.93
C ASP A 24 6.32 0.54 -14.71
N ALA A 25 5.06 0.90 -14.47
CA ALA A 25 4.26 0.31 -13.39
C ALA A 25 4.04 -1.20 -13.59
N ARG A 26 3.76 -1.64 -14.82
CA ARG A 26 3.66 -3.07 -15.15
C ARG A 26 5.01 -3.79 -14.97
N ALA A 27 6.11 -3.17 -15.40
CA ALA A 27 7.45 -3.72 -15.20
C ALA A 27 7.79 -3.84 -13.71
N MET A 28 7.40 -2.88 -12.87
CA MET A 28 7.51 -2.98 -11.42
C MET A 28 6.78 -4.22 -10.88
N VAL A 29 5.53 -4.44 -11.29
CA VAL A 29 4.76 -5.61 -10.85
C VAL A 29 5.43 -6.92 -11.27
N GLU A 30 6.04 -6.97 -12.45
CA GLU A 30 6.81 -8.15 -12.87
C GLU A 30 8.03 -8.39 -11.96
N THR A 31 8.74 -7.33 -11.52
CA THR A 31 9.84 -7.48 -10.54
C THR A 31 9.35 -7.94 -9.16
N MET A 32 8.11 -7.62 -8.81
CA MET A 32 7.49 -8.00 -7.53
C MET A 32 6.88 -9.41 -7.52
N GLY A 33 7.17 -10.25 -8.51
CA GLY A 33 6.74 -11.65 -8.57
C GLY A 33 5.83 -11.97 -9.75
N GLY A 34 5.39 -10.97 -10.51
CA GLY A 34 4.63 -11.13 -11.74
C GLY A 34 3.15 -10.81 -11.63
N ALA A 35 2.60 -10.21 -12.69
CA ALA A 35 1.21 -9.76 -12.73
C ALA A 35 0.18 -10.89 -12.51
N SER A 36 0.48 -12.13 -12.94
CA SER A 36 -0.41 -13.26 -12.73
C SER A 36 -0.66 -13.55 -11.25
N ILE A 37 0.38 -13.39 -10.41
CA ILE A 37 0.28 -13.61 -8.95
C ILE A 37 -0.53 -12.49 -8.32
N TRP A 38 -0.14 -11.23 -8.56
CA TRP A 38 -0.81 -10.08 -7.97
C TRP A 38 -2.28 -9.95 -8.35
N ARG A 39 -2.64 -10.35 -9.58
CA ARG A 39 -4.03 -10.34 -10.07
C ARG A 39 -4.97 -11.20 -9.23
N GLU A 40 -4.50 -12.37 -8.81
CA GLU A 40 -5.29 -13.35 -8.07
C GLU A 40 -5.34 -13.09 -6.56
N LEU A 41 -4.40 -12.30 -6.01
CA LEU A 41 -4.38 -12.03 -4.58
C LEU A 41 -5.61 -11.24 -4.13
N ALA A 42 -6.25 -11.74 -3.09
CA ALA A 42 -7.33 -11.07 -2.39
C ALA A 42 -6.87 -10.43 -1.07
N SER A 43 -5.80 -10.96 -0.46
CA SER A 43 -5.24 -10.42 0.78
C SER A 43 -3.75 -10.72 0.90
N VAL A 44 -3.10 -9.95 1.75
CA VAL A 44 -1.76 -10.25 2.27
C VAL A 44 -1.80 -10.23 3.80
N HIS A 45 -1.09 -11.19 4.38
CA HIS A 45 -0.83 -11.26 5.81
C HIS A 45 0.67 -11.14 6.01
N PHE A 46 1.10 -10.16 6.77
CA PHE A 46 2.52 -9.94 7.03
C PHE A 46 2.79 -9.62 8.50
N VAL A 47 3.99 -10.01 8.94
CA VAL A 47 4.52 -9.67 10.24
C VAL A 47 5.73 -8.79 10.03
N HIS A 48 5.69 -7.60 10.57
CA HIS A 48 6.79 -6.65 10.61
C HIS A 48 7.42 -6.62 12.01
N GLU A 49 8.72 -6.52 12.08
CA GLU A 49 9.41 -6.06 13.29
C GLU A 49 9.74 -4.58 13.12
N TRP A 50 9.19 -3.76 14.03
CA TRP A 50 9.36 -2.32 14.03
C TRP A 50 10.42 -1.87 15.02
N ASP A 51 11.29 -0.97 14.55
CA ASP A 51 12.28 -0.24 15.32
C ASP A 51 12.01 1.26 15.18
N ILE A 52 11.67 1.92 16.28
CA ILE A 52 11.36 3.35 16.30
C ILE A 52 12.37 4.03 17.22
N VAL A 53 13.10 5.00 16.70
CA VAL A 53 14.04 5.80 17.47
C VAL A 53 13.33 6.43 18.68
N ASN A 54 13.95 6.35 19.85
CA ASN A 54 13.41 6.78 21.15
C ASN A 54 12.28 5.90 21.74
N ARG A 55 11.95 4.76 21.13
CA ARG A 55 11.20 3.73 21.85
C ARG A 55 12.17 2.78 22.54
N PRO A 56 11.84 2.34 23.79
CA PRO A 56 12.71 1.43 24.54
C PRO A 56 12.66 -0.01 23.99
N ASP A 57 11.63 -0.35 23.23
CA ASP A 57 11.36 -1.70 22.73
C ASP A 57 11.05 -1.71 21.24
N ARG A 58 11.44 -2.78 20.61
CA ARG A 58 10.91 -3.16 19.29
C ARG A 58 9.56 -3.84 19.48
N TYR A 59 8.70 -3.78 18.47
CA TYR A 59 7.43 -4.49 18.51
C TYR A 59 7.17 -5.24 17.21
N LEU A 60 6.44 -6.33 17.33
CA LEU A 60 5.91 -7.05 16.19
C LEU A 60 4.56 -6.45 15.81
N GLU A 61 4.39 -6.18 14.54
CA GLU A 61 3.13 -5.79 13.94
C GLU A 61 2.65 -6.89 13.00
N ASN A 62 1.51 -7.45 13.32
CA ASN A 62 0.82 -8.47 12.55
C ASN A 62 -0.32 -7.80 11.81
N GLU A 63 -0.25 -7.72 10.47
CA GLU A 63 -1.26 -7.04 9.67
C GLU A 63 -1.90 -7.99 8.66
N ILE A 64 -3.23 -7.91 8.56
CA ILE A 64 -4.01 -8.51 7.49
C ILE A 64 -4.60 -7.37 6.66
N LEU A 65 -4.17 -7.29 5.41
CA LEU A 65 -4.61 -6.29 4.46
C LEU A 65 -5.53 -6.93 3.42
N ASP A 66 -6.78 -6.48 3.37
CA ASP A 66 -7.69 -6.81 2.25
C ASP A 66 -7.27 -6.02 1.01
N LEU A 67 -6.87 -6.72 -0.05
CA LEU A 67 -6.48 -6.10 -1.31
C LEU A 67 -7.70 -5.80 -2.21
N THR A 68 -8.88 -6.29 -1.83
CA THR A 68 -10.12 -6.14 -2.62
C THR A 68 -10.99 -5.00 -2.15
N GLY A 69 -10.62 -4.37 -1.04
CA GLY A 69 -11.33 -3.24 -0.45
C GLY A 69 -10.45 -2.49 0.57
N PRO A 70 -10.91 -1.32 1.03
CA PRO A 70 -10.13 -0.49 1.94
C PRO A 70 -10.26 -0.97 3.39
N ARG A 71 -9.78 -2.18 3.68
CA ARG A 71 -9.84 -2.80 5.01
C ARG A 71 -8.45 -3.22 5.45
N SER A 72 -8.16 -3.02 6.74
CA SER A 72 -6.94 -3.52 7.39
C SER A 72 -7.24 -3.84 8.84
N TRP A 73 -6.65 -4.92 9.30
CA TRP A 73 -6.58 -5.30 10.71
C TRP A 73 -5.12 -5.43 11.10
N VAL A 74 -4.77 -4.85 12.25
CA VAL A 74 -3.39 -4.77 12.73
C VAL A 74 -3.34 -5.11 14.21
N LYS A 75 -2.41 -5.97 14.60
CA LYS A 75 -2.06 -6.24 16.00
C LYS A 75 -0.59 -5.92 16.22
N MET A 76 -0.31 -5.03 17.17
CA MET A 76 1.03 -4.64 17.61
C MET A 76 1.29 -5.22 18.99
N GLU A 77 2.42 -5.87 19.18
CA GLU A 77 2.79 -6.55 20.43
C GLU A 77 4.24 -6.28 20.78
N SER A 78 4.44 -5.81 22.02
CA SER A 78 5.73 -5.74 22.70
C SER A 78 5.54 -6.01 24.20
N GLU A 79 6.62 -5.98 24.96
CA GLU A 79 6.53 -6.18 26.43
C GLU A 79 5.70 -5.11 27.13
N ILE A 80 5.69 -3.88 26.63
CA ILE A 80 5.07 -2.71 27.28
C ILE A 80 3.90 -2.12 26.50
N TYR A 81 3.62 -2.61 25.29
CA TYR A 81 2.62 -2.04 24.42
C TYR A 81 1.88 -3.11 23.63
N ASN A 82 0.58 -3.11 23.77
CA ASN A 82 -0.30 -4.01 23.07
C ASN A 82 -1.42 -3.19 22.42
N ARG A 83 -1.53 -3.27 21.09
CA ARG A 83 -2.59 -2.56 20.40
C ARG A 83 -3.15 -3.41 19.27
N THR A 84 -4.47 -3.57 19.26
CA THR A 84 -5.20 -4.06 18.09
C THR A 84 -5.98 -2.90 17.48
N ARG A 85 -5.97 -2.77 16.19
CA ARG A 85 -6.77 -1.77 15.46
C ARG A 85 -7.29 -2.38 14.16
N ALA A 86 -8.44 -1.91 13.75
CA ALA A 86 -8.93 -2.18 12.39
C ALA A 86 -9.69 -0.98 11.84
N TYR A 87 -9.83 -0.98 10.54
CA TYR A 87 -10.75 -0.10 9.85
C TYR A 87 -11.42 -0.81 8.67
N SER A 88 -12.67 -0.46 8.45
CA SER A 88 -13.45 -0.87 7.29
C SER A 88 -14.59 0.12 7.04
N PRO A 89 -15.15 0.16 5.82
CA PRO A 89 -16.35 0.95 5.54
C PRO A 89 -17.55 0.55 6.41
N GLU A 90 -17.65 -0.74 6.76
CA GLU A 90 -18.76 -1.33 7.48
C GLU A 90 -18.69 -1.08 8.99
N HIS A 91 -17.50 -1.09 9.56
CA HIS A 91 -17.28 -1.09 11.03
C HIS A 91 -16.50 0.11 11.53
N HIS A 92 -16.24 1.10 10.65
CA HIS A 92 -15.46 2.29 10.95
C HIS A 92 -14.02 1.98 11.39
N TYR A 93 -13.41 2.92 12.09
CA TYR A 93 -12.08 2.77 12.68
C TYR A 93 -12.24 2.51 14.19
N TRP A 94 -11.57 1.49 14.69
CA TRP A 94 -11.51 1.19 16.11
C TRP A 94 -10.12 0.72 16.53
N SER A 95 -9.83 0.80 17.83
CA SER A 95 -8.62 0.25 18.42
C SER A 95 -8.85 -0.19 19.86
N ILE A 96 -8.05 -1.18 20.29
CA ILE A 96 -7.87 -1.56 21.69
C ILE A 96 -6.40 -1.35 22.03
N THR A 97 -6.09 -0.49 22.99
CA THR A 97 -4.73 -0.20 23.41
C THR A 97 -4.60 -0.56 24.88
N ASN A 98 -3.72 -1.53 25.19
CA ASN A 98 -3.53 -2.05 26.56
C ASN A 98 -4.84 -2.43 27.27
N GLY A 99 -5.80 -2.97 26.51
CA GLY A 99 -7.13 -3.37 27.00
C GLY A 99 -8.22 -2.29 26.95
N GLU A 100 -7.87 -1.04 26.63
CA GLU A 100 -8.82 0.06 26.53
C GLU A 100 -9.33 0.20 25.09
N PHE A 101 -10.64 0.09 24.89
CA PHE A 101 -11.29 0.26 23.59
C PHE A 101 -11.52 1.74 23.27
N ALA A 102 -11.30 2.11 22.01
CA ALA A 102 -11.64 3.41 21.48
C ALA A 102 -12.17 3.30 20.04
N ARG A 103 -13.25 4.03 19.73
CA ARG A 103 -13.66 4.31 18.36
C ARG A 103 -12.81 5.46 17.81
N GLY A 104 -12.33 5.31 16.59
CA GLY A 104 -11.68 6.42 15.88
C GLY A 104 -12.67 7.49 15.47
N SER A 105 -12.17 8.69 15.23
CA SER A 105 -12.98 9.77 14.67
C SER A 105 -13.34 9.51 13.19
N GLU A 106 -14.36 10.18 12.68
CA GLU A 106 -14.70 10.19 11.26
C GLU A 106 -13.50 10.62 10.40
N GLU A 107 -12.70 11.57 10.89
CA GLU A 107 -11.48 12.01 10.23
C GLU A 107 -10.45 10.86 10.15
N SER A 108 -10.29 10.08 11.22
CA SER A 108 -9.37 8.92 11.21
C SER A 108 -9.80 7.87 10.19
N LEU A 109 -11.11 7.63 10.05
CA LEU A 109 -11.65 6.74 9.05
C LEU A 109 -11.43 7.31 7.64
N ALA A 110 -11.80 8.57 7.41
CA ALA A 110 -11.63 9.24 6.11
C ALA A 110 -10.17 9.18 5.64
N ASN A 111 -9.23 9.52 6.51
CA ASN A 111 -7.79 9.44 6.23
C ASN A 111 -7.33 8.00 5.93
N ALA A 112 -7.89 6.99 6.60
CA ALA A 112 -7.57 5.59 6.32
C ALA A 112 -8.13 5.15 4.95
N MET A 113 -9.37 5.55 4.63
CA MET A 113 -10.03 5.25 3.35
C MET A 113 -9.33 5.90 2.16
N GLU A 114 -8.95 7.17 2.29
CA GLU A 114 -8.23 7.92 1.26
C GLU A 114 -6.88 7.25 0.92
N ARG A 115 -6.13 6.81 1.92
CA ARG A 115 -4.81 6.21 1.73
C ARG A 115 -4.83 4.75 1.32
N ALA A 116 -5.89 4.03 1.67
CA ALA A 116 -5.95 2.59 1.48
C ALA A 116 -5.62 2.13 0.05
N PRO A 117 -6.12 2.76 -1.02
CA PRO A 117 -5.85 2.34 -2.40
C PRO A 117 -4.36 2.45 -2.79
N TYR A 118 -3.61 3.34 -2.14
CA TYR A 118 -2.25 3.73 -2.54
C TYR A 118 -1.15 2.99 -1.76
N SER A 119 -1.47 1.96 -0.95
CA SER A 119 -0.44 1.06 -0.43
C SER A 119 0.23 0.29 -1.57
N ILE A 120 1.53 0.03 -1.47
CA ILE A 120 2.29 -0.63 -2.55
C ILE A 120 1.67 -1.97 -2.97
N TYR A 121 1.09 -2.72 -2.04
CA TYR A 121 0.46 -4.01 -2.32
C TYR A 121 -0.85 -3.87 -3.11
N ARG A 122 -1.68 -2.87 -2.77
CA ARG A 122 -2.92 -2.59 -3.52
C ARG A 122 -2.62 -1.99 -4.88
N LEU A 123 -1.62 -1.10 -4.98
CA LEU A 123 -1.16 -0.57 -6.26
C LEU A 123 -0.65 -1.68 -7.18
N ALA A 124 0.18 -2.61 -6.66
CA ALA A 124 0.67 -3.74 -7.46
C ALA A 124 -0.49 -4.60 -7.99
N ARG A 125 -1.51 -4.85 -7.15
CA ARG A 125 -2.71 -5.59 -7.58
C ARG A 125 -3.56 -4.80 -8.58
N ALA A 126 -3.79 -3.51 -8.35
CA ALA A 126 -4.58 -2.67 -9.25
C ALA A 126 -3.94 -2.58 -10.64
N VAL A 127 -2.61 -2.43 -10.69
CA VAL A 127 -1.84 -2.46 -11.95
C VAL A 127 -1.94 -3.83 -12.62
N ALA A 128 -1.79 -4.92 -11.87
CA ALA A 128 -1.90 -6.29 -12.39
C ALA A 128 -3.29 -6.63 -12.96
N ARG A 129 -4.33 -5.94 -12.49
CA ARG A 129 -5.74 -6.13 -12.91
C ARG A 129 -6.19 -5.14 -13.97
N ASP A 130 -5.33 -4.22 -14.38
CA ASP A 130 -5.68 -3.12 -15.30
C ASP A 130 -6.91 -2.31 -14.80
N GLU A 131 -6.94 -1.97 -13.50
CA GLU A 131 -8.09 -1.28 -12.89
C GLU A 131 -8.24 0.15 -13.44
N ASN A 132 -9.35 0.42 -14.11
CA ASN A 132 -9.60 1.69 -14.80
C ASN A 132 -9.87 2.89 -13.87
N THR A 133 -10.00 2.66 -12.57
CA THR A 133 -10.10 3.70 -11.56
C THR A 133 -8.76 4.35 -11.24
N LEU A 134 -7.65 3.73 -11.68
CA LEU A 134 -6.30 4.19 -11.45
C LEU A 134 -5.77 4.91 -12.68
N GLU A 135 -5.31 6.14 -12.49
CA GLU A 135 -4.54 6.87 -13.49
C GLU A 135 -3.06 6.91 -13.06
N ILE A 136 -2.15 6.63 -14.00
CA ILE A 136 -0.72 6.58 -13.75
C ILE A 136 -0.01 7.55 -14.70
N ARG A 137 0.75 8.47 -14.13
CA ARG A 137 1.59 9.41 -14.88
C ARG A 137 2.96 9.53 -14.25
N PHE A 138 3.85 10.25 -14.89
CA PHE A 138 5.10 10.62 -14.25
C PHE A 138 4.93 11.90 -13.46
N GLY A 139 5.48 11.90 -12.26
CA GLY A 139 5.51 13.03 -11.34
C GLY A 139 6.82 13.09 -10.59
N VAL A 140 6.85 13.88 -9.55
CA VAL A 140 8.00 14.06 -8.67
C VAL A 140 7.59 13.85 -7.21
N ILE A 141 8.50 13.33 -6.40
CA ILE A 141 8.32 13.22 -4.95
C ILE A 141 8.85 14.50 -4.32
N GLU A 142 8.09 15.05 -3.39
CA GLU A 142 8.54 16.21 -2.62
C GLU A 142 9.90 15.94 -1.96
N GLY A 143 10.82 16.90 -2.07
CA GLY A 143 12.19 16.79 -1.56
C GLY A 143 13.21 16.14 -2.51
N ILE A 144 12.77 15.50 -3.60
CA ILE A 144 13.63 14.89 -4.64
C ILE A 144 13.12 15.17 -6.06
N PRO A 145 12.93 16.46 -6.43
CA PRO A 145 12.26 16.83 -7.68
C PRO A 145 13.03 16.47 -8.95
N GLU A 146 14.31 16.15 -8.85
CA GLU A 146 15.17 15.71 -9.96
C GLU A 146 14.91 14.25 -10.38
N LEU A 147 14.20 13.47 -9.56
CA LEU A 147 13.91 12.06 -9.85
C LEU A 147 12.46 11.87 -10.30
N LYS A 148 12.32 11.24 -11.47
CA LYS A 148 11.03 10.92 -12.07
C LYS A 148 10.43 9.71 -11.37
N ALA A 149 9.25 9.88 -10.76
CA ALA A 149 8.51 8.82 -10.07
C ALA A 149 7.21 8.46 -10.80
N LEU A 150 6.69 7.27 -10.58
CA LEU A 150 5.32 6.93 -10.91
C LEU A 150 4.40 7.68 -9.95
N GLU A 151 3.43 8.41 -10.48
CA GLU A 151 2.42 9.13 -9.74
C GLU A 151 1.07 8.45 -9.96
N PHE A 152 0.39 8.14 -8.88
CA PHE A 152 -0.91 7.46 -8.87
C PHE A 152 -2.00 8.45 -8.49
N VAL A 153 -2.87 8.71 -9.44
CA VAL A 153 -3.89 9.76 -9.38
C VAL A 153 -5.25 9.14 -9.08
N GLY A 154 -5.95 9.73 -8.14
CA GLY A 154 -7.29 9.32 -7.73
C GLY A 154 -8.40 9.82 -8.64
N PRO A 155 -9.65 9.43 -8.35
CA PRO A 155 -10.82 9.87 -9.11
C PRO A 155 -11.08 11.38 -9.03
N ASP A 156 -10.53 12.06 -8.03
CA ASP A 156 -10.56 13.50 -7.83
C ASP A 156 -9.59 14.28 -8.73
N GLY A 157 -8.71 13.56 -9.44
CA GLY A 157 -7.65 14.12 -10.29
C GLY A 157 -6.38 14.50 -9.55
N GLU A 158 -6.32 14.23 -8.23
CA GLU A 158 -5.17 14.52 -7.38
C GLU A 158 -4.28 13.28 -7.23
N ALA A 159 -2.98 13.52 -7.05
CA ALA A 159 -2.03 12.45 -6.77
C ALA A 159 -2.02 12.13 -5.28
N HIS A 160 -2.19 10.85 -4.97
CA HIS A 160 -2.22 10.34 -3.59
C HIS A 160 -1.08 9.36 -3.27
N GLY A 161 -0.40 8.88 -4.29
CA GLY A 161 0.70 7.93 -4.13
C GLY A 161 1.80 8.13 -5.17
N TRP A 162 3.04 7.87 -4.76
CA TRP A 162 4.22 7.95 -5.63
C TRP A 162 5.12 6.75 -5.40
N ILE A 163 5.68 6.21 -6.47
CA ILE A 163 6.70 5.16 -6.40
C ILE A 163 7.88 5.54 -7.28
N LEU A 164 9.06 5.66 -6.68
CA LEU A 164 10.32 5.77 -7.41
C LEU A 164 10.86 4.38 -7.69
N LEU A 165 11.26 4.16 -8.95
CA LEU A 165 11.85 2.91 -9.39
C LEU A 165 13.35 3.08 -9.64
N ASN A 166 14.12 2.03 -9.36
CA ASN A 166 15.51 1.96 -9.80
C ASN A 166 15.61 1.54 -11.29
N ALA A 167 16.84 1.43 -11.81
CA ALA A 167 17.09 1.01 -13.20
C ALA A 167 16.57 -0.41 -13.53
N ARG A 168 16.35 -1.25 -12.51
CA ARG A 168 15.79 -2.60 -12.65
C ARG A 168 14.27 -2.64 -12.52
N ARG A 169 13.62 -1.48 -12.42
CA ARG A 169 12.18 -1.33 -12.18
C ARG A 169 11.73 -1.86 -10.80
N GLU A 170 12.63 -1.98 -9.85
CA GLU A 170 12.29 -2.31 -8.47
C GLU A 170 11.88 -1.04 -7.72
N PRO A 171 10.84 -1.07 -6.86
CA PRO A 171 10.46 0.08 -6.05
C PRO A 171 11.53 0.37 -4.98
N VAL A 172 11.99 1.63 -4.92
CA VAL A 172 13.01 2.08 -3.95
C VAL A 172 12.53 3.17 -3.02
N ILE A 173 11.49 3.91 -3.40
CA ILE A 173 10.75 4.83 -2.54
C ILE A 173 9.27 4.65 -2.80
N TRP A 174 8.50 4.65 -1.74
CA TRP A 174 7.05 4.79 -1.77
C TRP A 174 6.65 5.96 -0.90
N ALA A 175 5.79 6.83 -1.44
CA ALA A 175 5.30 7.99 -0.74
C ALA A 175 3.78 8.13 -0.89
N THR A 176 3.16 8.77 0.09
CA THR A 176 1.81 9.31 0.05
C THR A 176 1.85 10.75 0.51
N THR A 177 0.73 11.43 0.57
CA THR A 177 0.62 12.79 1.13
C THR A 177 1.10 12.90 2.60
N GLN A 178 1.21 11.78 3.32
CA GLN A 178 1.53 11.76 4.75
C GLN A 178 2.84 11.02 5.10
N TYR A 179 3.28 10.09 4.27
CA TYR A 179 4.41 9.22 4.56
C TYR A 179 5.31 9.07 3.35
N GLN A 180 6.60 8.98 3.62
CA GLN A 180 7.59 8.59 2.64
C GLN A 180 8.51 7.53 3.24
N TYR A 181 8.61 6.40 2.56
CA TYR A 181 9.47 5.29 2.94
C TYR A 181 10.51 5.01 1.86
N VAL A 182 11.73 4.82 2.30
CA VAL A 182 12.82 4.27 1.49
C VAL A 182 12.84 2.76 1.71
N PHE A 183 12.83 2.01 0.63
CA PHE A 183 12.78 0.55 0.63
C PHE A 183 14.17 -0.09 0.52
N GLY A 184 14.32 -1.23 1.19
CA GLY A 184 15.42 -2.16 0.98
C GLY A 184 15.29 -2.97 -0.31
N PRO A 185 16.22 -3.91 -0.53
CA PRO A 185 16.14 -4.80 -1.68
C PRO A 185 14.90 -5.67 -1.61
N LEU A 186 14.45 -6.17 -2.77
CA LEU A 186 13.37 -7.15 -2.83
C LEU A 186 13.84 -8.49 -2.23
N ARG A 187 13.02 -9.06 -1.34
CA ARG A 187 13.17 -10.41 -0.79
C ARG A 187 11.98 -11.27 -1.19
N ARG A 188 12.26 -12.56 -1.38
CA ARG A 188 11.24 -13.54 -1.76
C ARG A 188 10.50 -14.07 -0.53
N PHE A 189 9.18 -14.01 -0.60
CA PHE A 189 8.25 -14.63 0.34
C PHE A 189 7.26 -15.49 -0.46
N GLY A 190 7.50 -16.79 -0.50
CA GLY A 190 6.76 -17.69 -1.39
C GLY A 190 6.94 -17.28 -2.86
N ASN A 191 5.85 -16.88 -3.51
CA ASN A 191 5.86 -16.40 -4.90
C ASN A 191 5.99 -14.88 -5.01
N LEU A 192 5.92 -14.14 -3.91
CA LEU A 192 6.01 -12.69 -3.89
C LEU A 192 7.46 -12.23 -3.70
N LEU A 193 7.80 -11.14 -4.36
CA LEU A 193 9.03 -10.38 -4.15
C LEU A 193 8.61 -8.98 -3.69
N VAL A 194 8.95 -8.63 -2.45
CA VAL A 194 8.60 -7.33 -1.86
C VAL A 194 9.81 -6.75 -1.15
N PRO A 195 9.87 -5.43 -0.89
CA PRO A 195 10.95 -4.83 -0.11
C PRO A 195 11.11 -5.54 1.23
N ASP A 196 12.35 -5.98 1.53
CA ASP A 196 12.67 -6.71 2.77
C ASP A 196 12.47 -5.86 4.03
N TRP A 197 12.76 -4.58 3.90
CA TRP A 197 12.61 -3.59 4.96
C TRP A 197 12.25 -2.21 4.37
N ALA A 198 11.75 -1.34 5.22
CA ALA A 198 11.60 0.07 4.89
C ALA A 198 11.99 0.96 6.08
N THR A 199 12.39 2.19 5.76
CA THR A 199 12.60 3.24 6.75
C THR A 199 11.96 4.53 6.25
N THR A 200 11.47 5.36 7.17
CA THR A 200 11.04 6.71 6.81
C THR A 200 12.22 7.53 6.28
N SER A 201 11.96 8.54 5.46
CA SER A 201 13.00 9.44 4.94
C SER A 201 13.80 10.15 6.07
N SER A 202 13.19 10.33 7.24
CA SER A 202 13.86 10.85 8.44
C SER A 202 14.77 9.84 9.12
N GLY A 203 14.69 8.55 8.80
CA GLY A 203 15.41 7.46 9.48
C GLY A 203 14.88 7.13 10.89
N LEU A 204 13.81 7.79 11.34
CA LEU A 204 13.32 7.64 12.72
C LEU A 204 12.48 6.38 12.93
N VAL A 205 11.98 5.80 11.86
CA VAL A 205 11.14 4.60 11.89
C VAL A 205 11.66 3.61 10.85
N ARG A 206 11.89 2.39 11.26
CA ARG A 206 12.28 1.28 10.39
C ARG A 206 11.43 0.07 10.70
N TYR A 207 11.09 -0.70 9.69
CA TYR A 207 10.58 -2.05 9.86
C TYR A 207 11.29 -3.04 8.96
N GLU A 208 11.29 -4.31 9.39
CA GLU A 208 11.72 -5.46 8.59
C GLU A 208 10.56 -6.45 8.47
N ILE A 209 10.39 -7.04 7.30
CA ILE A 209 9.36 -8.07 7.11
C ILE A 209 9.89 -9.40 7.64
N VAL A 210 9.32 -9.90 8.72
CA VAL A 210 9.63 -11.20 9.31
C VAL A 210 9.01 -12.32 8.47
N SER A 211 7.73 -12.16 8.11
CA SER A 211 7.01 -13.09 7.24
C SER A 211 5.97 -12.37 6.40
N LEU A 212 5.67 -12.94 5.23
CA LEU A 212 4.61 -12.45 4.35
C LEU A 212 3.97 -13.62 3.61
N GLN A 213 2.65 -13.65 3.58
CA GLN A 213 1.85 -14.63 2.87
C GLN A 213 0.75 -13.93 2.06
N GLY A 214 0.68 -14.24 0.77
CA GLY A 214 -0.44 -13.86 -0.08
C GLY A 214 -1.54 -14.93 -0.06
N SER A 215 -2.79 -14.50 -0.14
CA SER A 215 -3.95 -15.38 -0.25
C SER A 215 -4.88 -14.92 -1.36
N ASN A 216 -5.41 -15.89 -2.13
CA ASN A 216 -6.46 -15.64 -3.12
C ASN A 216 -7.87 -15.60 -2.49
N THR A 217 -7.96 -15.82 -1.18
CA THR A 217 -9.20 -15.74 -0.41
C THR A 217 -9.28 -14.42 0.32
N ARG A 218 -10.43 -13.79 0.28
CA ARG A 218 -10.71 -12.60 1.09
C ARG A 218 -10.65 -12.95 2.57
N PRO A 219 -10.19 -12.04 3.43
CA PRO A 219 -10.33 -12.19 4.87
C PRO A 219 -11.80 -12.25 5.26
N ASP A 220 -12.10 -12.95 6.34
CA ASP A 220 -13.42 -12.87 6.96
C ASP A 220 -13.70 -11.43 7.40
N LEU A 221 -14.86 -10.89 7.02
CA LEU A 221 -15.23 -9.51 7.33
C LEU A 221 -15.40 -9.28 8.83
N SER A 222 -15.75 -10.30 9.59
CA SER A 222 -15.82 -10.24 11.06
C SER A 222 -14.49 -9.87 11.70
N LEU A 223 -13.36 -10.13 11.03
CA LEU A 223 -12.03 -9.72 11.51
C LEU A 223 -11.90 -8.20 11.68
N PHE A 224 -12.62 -7.43 10.87
CA PHE A 224 -12.57 -5.96 10.89
C PHE A 224 -13.61 -5.36 11.82
N ALA A 225 -14.53 -6.17 12.37
CA ALA A 225 -15.51 -5.72 13.35
C ALA A 225 -14.87 -5.49 14.73
N PRO A 226 -15.37 -4.55 15.53
CA PRO A 226 -15.00 -4.46 16.92
C PRO A 226 -15.41 -5.73 17.67
N PRO A 227 -14.74 -6.11 18.76
CA PRO A 227 -15.17 -7.23 19.59
C PRO A 227 -16.59 -7.03 20.14
N GLU A 228 -17.36 -8.12 20.27
CA GLU A 228 -18.79 -8.12 20.64
C GLU A 228 -19.14 -7.30 21.90
N ASN A 229 -18.21 -7.14 22.83
CA ASN A 229 -18.42 -6.35 24.05
C ASN A 229 -18.30 -4.83 23.85
N HIS A 230 -18.08 -4.37 22.62
CA HIS A 230 -17.78 -2.98 22.28
C HIS A 230 -18.56 -2.45 21.05
N GLU A 231 -19.62 -3.16 20.65
CA GLU A 231 -20.56 -2.72 19.60
C GLU A 231 -21.43 -1.51 20.01
#